data_d7a9cbcf5e07c2d0e5fcc23e4e648dc4
#
_entry.id   d7a9cbcf5e07c2d0e5fcc23e4e648dc4
#
_cell.length_a   1.000
_cell.length_b   1.000
_cell.length_c   1.000
_cell.angle_alpha   90.00
_cell.angle_beta   90.00
_cell.angle_gamma   90.00
#
_symmetry.space_group_name_H-M   'P 1'
#
loop_
_entity.id
_entity.type
_entity.pdbx_description
1 polymer ?
#
loop_
_entity_poly.entity_id
_entity_poly.type
_entity_poly.pdbx_seq_one_letter_code
_entity_poly.pdbx_strand_id
1 'polypeptide(L)'
;MQITLPDYVKKCINTIENAGYEAFCVGGAVRDSISALAVPSDFDIAVNCPPDVTLSLFEKAIPTGIEHGTVTVIIDQKPIEVTTYRIDGDYSDARHPNSVSFVGNIKEDLARRDFTVNAIAYNEKNGIFDPFCGCEDIKSKILRTVGDPAKRFCEDSLRIMRLFRFASQLGFCIEENTLKCAIDNISLLK
;
A
#
# COMPACT_ATOMS: atom_id res chain seq x y z
N MET A 1 18.39 5.47 5.24
CA MET A 1 17.75 6.52 4.43
C MET A 1 16.62 7.11 5.25
N GLN A 2 16.52 8.42 5.37
CA GLN A 2 15.47 9.09 6.12
C GLN A 2 14.50 9.76 5.11
N ILE A 3 13.21 9.44 5.23
CA ILE A 3 12.14 10.05 4.42
C ILE A 3 11.58 11.22 5.23
N THR A 4 11.40 12.37 4.59
CA THR A 4 10.76 13.53 5.23
C THR A 4 9.27 13.48 4.97
N LEU A 5 8.47 13.19 6.01
CA LEU A 5 7.02 13.24 5.94
C LEU A 5 6.51 14.67 6.18
N PRO A 6 5.43 15.10 5.52
CA PRO A 6 4.74 16.36 5.84
C PRO A 6 4.19 16.38 7.27
N ASP A 7 4.06 17.56 7.86
CA ASP A 7 3.63 17.68 9.27
C ASP A 7 2.24 17.12 9.54
N TYR A 8 1.30 17.25 8.61
CA TYR A 8 -0.04 16.67 8.76
C TYR A 8 -0.02 15.14 8.78
N VAL A 9 0.90 14.51 8.03
CA VAL A 9 1.11 13.05 8.04
C VAL A 9 1.76 12.60 9.34
N LYS A 10 2.78 13.34 9.83
CA LYS A 10 3.39 13.09 11.15
C LYS A 10 2.38 13.21 12.27
N LYS A 11 1.51 14.22 12.24
CA LYS A 11 0.42 14.37 13.22
C LYS A 11 -0.49 13.15 13.21
N CYS A 12 -0.86 12.64 12.02
CA CYS A 12 -1.68 11.43 11.89
C CYS A 12 -1.00 10.22 12.56
N ILE A 13 0.23 9.93 12.19
CA ILE A 13 1.00 8.80 12.74
C ILE A 13 1.14 8.94 14.26
N ASN A 14 1.56 10.11 14.75
CA ASN A 14 1.77 10.35 16.17
C ASN A 14 0.47 10.21 16.99
N THR A 15 -0.67 10.63 16.47
CA THR A 15 -1.97 10.47 17.14
C THR A 15 -2.28 9.00 17.35
N ILE A 16 -2.07 8.17 16.35
CA ILE A 16 -2.30 6.72 16.40
C ILE A 16 -1.29 6.03 17.34
N GLU A 17 0.00 6.38 17.22
CA GLU A 17 1.04 5.80 18.08
C GLU A 17 0.87 6.20 19.56
N ASN A 18 0.44 7.42 19.85
CA ASN A 18 0.15 7.86 21.22
C ASN A 18 -1.07 7.14 21.83
N ALA A 19 -1.96 6.61 21.01
CA ALA A 19 -3.06 5.74 21.44
C ALA A 19 -2.63 4.27 21.64
N GLY A 20 -1.33 3.95 21.42
CA GLY A 20 -0.75 2.61 21.66
C GLY A 20 -0.80 1.68 20.45
N TYR A 21 -1.06 2.20 19.26
CA TYR A 21 -1.11 1.43 18.02
C TYR A 21 0.10 1.69 17.11
N GLU A 22 0.29 0.84 16.12
CA GLU A 22 1.31 1.03 15.07
C GLU A 22 0.71 1.82 13.90
N ALA A 23 1.52 2.70 13.31
CA ALA A 23 1.16 3.45 12.11
C ALA A 23 2.36 3.64 11.19
N PHE A 24 2.20 3.28 9.92
CA PHE A 24 3.23 3.43 8.89
C PHE A 24 2.66 4.13 7.65
N CYS A 25 3.41 5.07 7.11
CA CYS A 25 3.21 5.51 5.74
C CYS A 25 3.58 4.37 4.78
N VAL A 26 2.77 4.13 3.74
CA VAL A 26 2.93 2.98 2.85
C VAL A 26 2.71 3.34 1.37
N GLY A 27 3.05 2.44 0.49
CA GLY A 27 2.67 2.51 -0.92
C GLY A 27 3.40 3.56 -1.74
N GLY A 28 2.65 4.27 -2.58
CA GLY A 28 3.19 5.22 -3.56
C GLY A 28 4.04 6.33 -2.96
N ALA A 29 3.60 6.90 -1.85
CA ALA A 29 4.33 7.98 -1.18
C ALA A 29 5.73 7.55 -0.70
N VAL A 30 5.85 6.34 -0.16
CA VAL A 30 7.15 5.79 0.29
C VAL A 30 8.04 5.51 -0.91
N ARG A 31 7.50 4.84 -1.95
CA ARG A 31 8.22 4.59 -3.21
C ARG A 31 8.76 5.88 -3.81
N ASP A 32 7.91 6.90 -3.97
CA ASP A 32 8.28 8.15 -4.64
C ASP A 32 9.31 8.94 -3.81
N SER A 33 9.21 8.88 -2.47
CA SER A 33 10.23 9.46 -1.58
C SER A 33 11.59 8.75 -1.68
N ILE A 34 11.60 7.42 -1.90
CA ILE A 34 12.85 6.64 -2.06
C ILE A 34 13.45 6.87 -3.44
N SER A 35 12.63 6.85 -4.49
CA SER A 35 13.08 6.98 -5.88
C SER A 35 13.46 8.41 -6.27
N ALA A 36 12.97 9.41 -5.51
CA ALA A 36 13.08 10.84 -5.83
C ALA A 36 12.56 11.21 -7.25
N LEU A 37 11.68 10.37 -7.82
CA LEU A 37 11.08 10.62 -9.14
C LEU A 37 9.96 11.64 -9.10
N ALA A 38 9.26 11.74 -7.97
CA ALA A 38 8.16 12.67 -7.78
C ALA A 38 8.08 13.11 -6.30
N VAL A 39 7.48 14.28 -6.09
CA VAL A 39 7.10 14.72 -4.74
C VAL A 39 5.76 14.06 -4.41
N PRO A 40 5.66 13.24 -3.34
CA PRO A 40 4.40 12.61 -2.98
C PRO A 40 3.31 13.63 -2.66
N SER A 41 2.10 13.42 -3.20
CA SER A 41 0.92 14.25 -2.92
C SER A 41 -0.10 13.52 -2.04
N ASP A 42 -0.20 12.21 -2.23
CA ASP A 42 -1.20 11.38 -1.57
C ASP A 42 -0.48 10.41 -0.62
N PHE A 43 -0.91 10.43 0.64
CA PHE A 43 -0.28 9.63 1.70
C PHE A 43 -1.29 8.64 2.26
N ASP A 44 -0.94 7.36 2.16
CA ASP A 44 -1.67 6.25 2.75
C ASP A 44 -0.98 5.81 4.04
N ILE A 45 -1.76 5.65 5.10
CA ILE A 45 -1.28 5.16 6.40
C ILE A 45 -1.89 3.78 6.66
N ALA A 46 -1.04 2.81 6.90
CA ALA A 46 -1.45 1.48 7.36
C ALA A 46 -1.27 1.37 8.87
N VAL A 47 -2.27 0.81 9.57
CA VAL A 47 -2.35 0.78 11.04
C VAL A 47 -2.81 -0.59 11.55
N ASN A 48 -2.49 -0.93 12.81
CA ASN A 48 -3.02 -2.13 13.45
C ASN A 48 -4.27 -1.87 14.31
N CYS A 49 -4.76 -0.64 14.39
CA CYS A 49 -6.00 -0.34 15.11
C CYS A 49 -7.24 -0.62 14.24
N PRO A 50 -8.36 -1.03 14.87
CA PRO A 50 -9.63 -1.17 14.17
C PRO A 50 -10.16 0.16 13.60
N PRO A 51 -10.99 0.13 12.53
CA PRO A 51 -11.50 1.34 11.89
C PRO A 51 -12.33 2.25 12.81
N ASP A 52 -13.09 1.68 13.73
CA ASP A 52 -13.88 2.40 14.75
C ASP A 52 -12.98 3.17 15.72
N VAL A 53 -11.84 2.59 16.08
CA VAL A 53 -10.83 3.29 16.89
C VAL A 53 -10.25 4.46 16.09
N THR A 54 -9.88 4.24 14.82
CA THR A 54 -9.40 5.33 13.95
C THR A 54 -10.42 6.47 13.89
N LEU A 55 -11.71 6.17 13.69
CA LEU A 55 -12.79 7.16 13.69
C LEU A 55 -12.86 7.96 15.00
N SER A 56 -12.60 7.33 16.13
CA SER A 56 -12.69 7.97 17.46
C SER A 56 -11.47 8.85 17.80
N LEU A 57 -10.31 8.58 17.21
CA LEU A 57 -9.07 9.29 17.49
C LEU A 57 -8.97 10.67 16.85
N PHE A 58 -9.78 10.95 15.82
CA PHE A 58 -9.68 12.18 15.04
C PHE A 58 -10.98 12.97 15.05
N GLU A 59 -10.87 14.27 15.20
CA GLU A 59 -12.03 15.19 15.17
C GLU A 59 -12.80 15.14 13.85
N LYS A 60 -12.07 14.96 12.72
CA LYS A 60 -12.65 14.87 11.38
C LYS A 60 -12.18 13.57 10.73
N ALA A 61 -13.04 12.57 10.76
CA ALA A 61 -12.82 11.28 10.11
C ALA A 61 -14.10 10.83 9.39
N ILE A 62 -13.94 10.25 8.21
CA ILE A 62 -15.03 9.83 7.32
C ILE A 62 -14.88 8.32 7.03
N PRO A 63 -15.92 7.51 7.24
CA PRO A 63 -15.88 6.06 6.99
C PRO A 63 -16.00 5.75 5.48
N THR A 64 -14.97 6.05 4.71
CA THR A 64 -14.96 5.95 3.24
C THR A 64 -14.93 4.52 2.71
N GLY A 65 -14.46 3.56 3.51
CA GLY A 65 -14.37 2.15 3.12
C GLY A 65 -14.27 1.23 4.32
N ILE A 66 -15.18 1.39 5.28
CA ILE A 66 -15.12 0.72 6.59
C ILE A 66 -15.15 -0.82 6.46
N GLU A 67 -15.89 -1.34 5.48
CA GLU A 67 -15.96 -2.77 5.17
C GLU A 67 -14.59 -3.34 4.75
N HIS A 68 -13.73 -2.48 4.23
CA HIS A 68 -12.36 -2.78 3.83
C HIS A 68 -11.32 -2.24 4.81
N GLY A 69 -11.76 -1.70 5.95
CA GLY A 69 -10.88 -1.16 6.98
C GLY A 69 -10.33 0.23 6.71
N THR A 70 -10.88 0.98 5.73
CA THR A 70 -10.37 2.31 5.35
C THR A 70 -11.22 3.43 5.92
N VAL A 71 -10.55 4.41 6.52
CA VAL A 71 -11.11 5.65 7.05
C VAL A 71 -10.31 6.81 6.45
N THR A 72 -10.99 7.85 5.95
CA THR A 72 -10.33 9.10 5.54
C THR A 72 -10.30 10.06 6.72
N VAL A 73 -9.10 10.41 7.17
CA VAL A 73 -8.85 11.39 8.23
C VAL A 73 -8.49 12.73 7.60
N ILE A 74 -9.04 13.83 8.12
CA ILE A 74 -8.76 15.18 7.61
C ILE A 74 -7.95 15.95 8.66
N ILE A 75 -6.69 16.25 8.32
CA ILE A 75 -5.76 17.02 9.16
C ILE A 75 -5.27 18.23 8.37
N ASP A 76 -5.36 19.43 8.94
CA ASP A 76 -4.96 20.69 8.28
C ASP A 76 -5.59 20.83 6.88
N GLN A 77 -6.86 20.46 6.75
CA GLN A 77 -7.67 20.44 5.50
C GLN A 77 -7.15 19.46 4.42
N LYS A 78 -6.26 18.54 4.76
CA LYS A 78 -5.72 17.52 3.85
C LYS A 78 -6.27 16.15 4.22
N PRO A 79 -6.81 15.39 3.26
CA PRO A 79 -7.25 14.03 3.49
C PRO A 79 -6.04 13.09 3.57
N ILE A 80 -6.15 12.09 4.44
CA ILE A 80 -5.21 10.97 4.58
C ILE A 80 -6.06 9.70 4.64
N GLU A 81 -5.77 8.72 3.79
CA GLU A 81 -6.37 7.40 3.91
C GLU A 81 -5.64 6.58 4.97
N VAL A 82 -6.39 6.15 5.98
CA VAL A 82 -5.90 5.31 7.07
C VAL A 82 -6.59 3.95 6.95
N THR A 83 -5.80 2.91 6.70
CA THR A 83 -6.31 1.54 6.47
C THR A 83 -5.77 0.59 7.52
N THR A 84 -6.67 -0.15 8.17
CA THR A 84 -6.32 -1.23 9.10
C THR A 84 -5.60 -2.35 8.36
N TYR A 85 -4.51 -2.90 8.93
CA TYR A 85 -3.80 -4.05 8.38
C TYR A 85 -4.77 -5.18 8.12
N ARG A 86 -4.72 -5.73 6.93
CA ARG A 86 -5.65 -6.78 6.52
C ARG A 86 -5.01 -7.81 5.59
N ILE A 87 -5.61 -8.96 5.57
CA ILE A 87 -5.44 -9.96 4.52
C ILE A 87 -6.75 -10.04 3.74
N ASP A 88 -6.61 -10.22 2.44
CA ASP A 88 -7.76 -10.40 1.57
C ASP A 88 -8.12 -11.89 1.54
N GLY A 89 -9.41 -12.21 1.61
CA GLY A 89 -9.93 -13.56 1.43
C GLY A 89 -9.95 -13.97 -0.05
N ASP A 90 -10.73 -15.00 -0.38
CA ASP A 90 -10.85 -15.48 -1.75
C ASP A 90 -11.47 -14.42 -2.67
N TYR A 91 -11.13 -14.49 -3.95
CA TYR A 91 -11.65 -13.62 -5.01
C TYR A 91 -12.53 -14.42 -5.94
N SER A 92 -13.77 -13.99 -6.16
CA SER A 92 -14.73 -14.66 -7.06
C SER A 92 -14.87 -13.96 -8.41
N ASP A 93 -14.60 -12.67 -8.47
CA ASP A 93 -14.76 -11.83 -9.66
C ASP A 93 -13.43 -11.35 -10.28
N ALA A 94 -12.29 -11.89 -9.79
CA ALA A 94 -10.93 -11.48 -10.14
C ALA A 94 -10.66 -9.97 -9.95
N ARG A 95 -11.31 -9.34 -8.95
CA ARG A 95 -11.15 -7.92 -8.64
C ARG A 95 -11.33 -7.59 -7.16
N HIS A 96 -12.40 -8.06 -6.55
CA HIS A 96 -12.74 -7.72 -5.18
C HIS A 96 -12.63 -8.96 -4.29
N PRO A 97 -11.95 -8.85 -3.14
CA PRO A 97 -11.96 -9.94 -2.19
C PRO A 97 -13.36 -10.13 -1.63
N ASN A 98 -13.82 -11.38 -1.52
CA ASN A 98 -15.14 -11.72 -0.96
C ASN A 98 -15.25 -11.33 0.52
N SER A 99 -14.11 -11.26 1.21
CA SER A 99 -14.00 -10.86 2.61
C SER A 99 -12.62 -10.31 2.91
N VAL A 100 -12.51 -9.53 3.97
CA VAL A 100 -11.23 -9.09 4.53
C VAL A 100 -11.15 -9.52 5.99
N SER A 101 -9.97 -9.87 6.45
CA SER A 101 -9.70 -10.16 7.86
C SER A 101 -8.62 -9.21 8.36
N PHE A 102 -8.90 -8.51 9.47
CA PHE A 102 -7.91 -7.62 10.07
C PHE A 102 -6.83 -8.42 10.79
N VAL A 103 -5.58 -7.99 10.64
CA VAL A 103 -4.39 -8.62 11.20
C VAL A 103 -3.57 -7.63 12.01
N GLY A 104 -2.70 -8.14 12.89
CA GLY A 104 -1.86 -7.30 13.73
C GLY A 104 -0.47 -7.03 13.16
N ASN A 105 -0.13 -7.57 11.97
CA ASN A 105 1.22 -7.55 11.44
C ASN A 105 1.28 -6.83 10.09
N ILE A 106 2.06 -5.75 10.03
CA ILE A 106 2.27 -4.96 8.81
C ILE A 106 2.80 -5.80 7.63
N LYS A 107 3.61 -6.84 7.88
CA LYS A 107 4.14 -7.71 6.82
C LYS A 107 3.04 -8.42 6.05
N GLU A 108 1.97 -8.83 6.73
CA GLU A 108 0.82 -9.50 6.12
C GLU A 108 0.03 -8.51 5.23
N ASP A 109 -0.15 -7.26 5.67
CA ASP A 109 -0.77 -6.22 4.85
C ASP A 109 0.08 -5.89 3.61
N LEU A 110 1.38 -5.81 3.75
CA LEU A 110 2.28 -5.58 2.61
C LEU A 110 2.30 -6.77 1.64
N ALA A 111 2.12 -8.01 2.13
CA ALA A 111 2.13 -9.22 1.32
C ALA A 111 0.96 -9.32 0.32
N ARG A 112 -0.18 -8.68 0.58
CA ARG A 112 -1.33 -8.66 -0.34
C ARG A 112 -1.21 -7.61 -1.45
N ARG A 113 -0.24 -6.69 -1.37
CA ARG A 113 -0.07 -5.60 -2.34
C ARG A 113 0.39 -6.11 -3.70
N ASP A 114 0.26 -5.25 -4.70
CA ASP A 114 0.55 -5.59 -6.10
C ASP A 114 2.04 -5.80 -6.38
N PHE A 115 2.86 -4.77 -6.14
CA PHE A 115 4.27 -4.75 -6.53
C PHE A 115 5.18 -4.46 -5.33
N THR A 116 6.38 -5.04 -5.35
CA THR A 116 7.40 -4.88 -4.30
C THR A 116 7.69 -3.41 -4.00
N VAL A 117 7.79 -2.60 -5.04
CA VAL A 117 8.03 -1.15 -4.94
C VAL A 117 6.92 -0.38 -4.21
N ASN A 118 5.70 -0.94 -4.13
CA ASN A 118 4.56 -0.40 -3.40
C ASN A 118 4.32 -1.10 -2.05
N ALA A 119 5.12 -2.13 -1.73
CA ALA A 119 5.01 -2.93 -0.51
C ALA A 119 6.11 -2.58 0.50
N ILE A 120 6.39 -1.30 0.63
CA ILE A 120 7.36 -0.71 1.56
C ILE A 120 6.59 0.16 2.55
N ALA A 121 6.95 0.08 3.82
CA ALA A 121 6.40 0.91 4.88
C ALA A 121 7.49 1.79 5.52
N TYR A 122 7.08 2.94 6.05
CA TYR A 122 7.97 3.87 6.71
C TYR A 122 7.28 4.61 7.85
N ASN A 123 7.95 4.74 8.98
CA ASN A 123 7.69 5.77 9.97
C ASN A 123 9.00 6.32 10.55
N GLU A 124 8.95 7.48 11.22
CA GLU A 124 10.18 8.13 11.71
C GLU A 124 10.85 7.35 12.84
N LYS A 125 10.09 6.56 13.62
CA LYS A 125 10.58 5.81 14.78
C LYS A 125 11.31 4.53 14.36
N ASN A 126 10.76 3.78 13.41
CA ASN A 126 11.26 2.47 13.00
C ASN A 126 12.05 2.51 11.68
N GLY A 127 12.00 3.63 10.95
CA GLY A 127 12.62 3.75 9.64
C GLY A 127 11.86 2.99 8.54
N ILE A 128 12.59 2.50 7.54
CA ILE A 128 12.03 1.73 6.43
C ILE A 128 11.84 0.27 6.85
N PHE A 129 10.64 -0.27 6.59
CA PHE A 129 10.32 -1.68 6.69
C PHE A 129 10.00 -2.22 5.29
N ASP A 130 10.90 -3.07 4.78
CA ASP A 130 10.87 -3.58 3.40
C ASP A 130 11.06 -5.12 3.38
N PRO A 131 10.01 -5.88 3.66
CA PRO A 131 10.10 -7.33 3.73
C PRO A 131 10.18 -8.04 2.37
N PHE A 132 9.99 -7.31 1.26
CA PHE A 132 9.91 -7.85 -0.10
C PHE A 132 10.95 -7.27 -1.05
N CYS A 133 12.00 -6.63 -0.53
CA CYS A 133 13.11 -6.07 -1.31
C CYS A 133 12.69 -4.99 -2.33
N GLY A 134 11.62 -4.24 -2.03
CA GLY A 134 11.13 -3.16 -2.90
C GLY A 134 12.13 -2.02 -3.07
N CYS A 135 12.95 -1.72 -2.06
CA CYS A 135 14.01 -0.74 -2.15
C CYS A 135 15.09 -1.12 -3.18
N GLU A 136 15.43 -2.41 -3.28
CA GLU A 136 16.38 -2.91 -4.27
C GLU A 136 15.77 -2.87 -5.68
N ASP A 137 14.50 -3.23 -5.81
CA ASP A 137 13.77 -3.12 -7.08
C ASP A 137 13.64 -1.66 -7.54
N ILE A 138 13.41 -0.70 -6.63
CA ILE A 138 13.44 0.74 -6.96
C ILE A 138 14.82 1.15 -7.50
N LYS A 139 15.88 0.77 -6.80
CA LYS A 139 17.26 1.09 -7.18
C LYS A 139 17.63 0.50 -8.55
N SER A 140 17.20 -0.73 -8.80
CA SER A 140 17.43 -1.45 -10.06
C SER A 140 16.46 -1.07 -11.17
N LYS A 141 15.45 -0.22 -10.87
CA LYS A 141 14.35 0.16 -11.77
C LYS A 141 13.60 -1.05 -12.33
N ILE A 142 13.28 -1.98 -11.46
CA ILE A 142 12.53 -3.21 -11.77
C ILE A 142 11.14 -3.13 -11.16
N LEU A 143 10.13 -3.57 -11.91
CA LEU A 143 8.77 -3.73 -11.46
C LEU A 143 8.44 -5.23 -11.36
N ARG A 144 8.22 -5.69 -10.14
CA ARG A 144 8.00 -7.10 -9.77
C ARG A 144 6.79 -7.21 -8.87
N THR A 145 5.99 -8.27 -9.01
CA THR A 145 4.88 -8.54 -8.09
C THR A 145 5.39 -8.99 -6.71
N VAL A 146 4.58 -8.73 -5.69
CA VAL A 146 4.81 -9.33 -4.37
C VAL A 146 4.41 -10.80 -4.42
N GLY A 147 5.35 -11.71 -4.18
CA GLY A 147 5.12 -13.17 -4.23
C GLY A 147 4.90 -13.69 -5.65
N ASP A 148 3.99 -14.67 -5.79
CA ASP A 148 3.72 -15.33 -7.07
C ASP A 148 2.91 -14.44 -8.03
N PRO A 149 3.44 -14.07 -9.21
CA PRO A 149 2.75 -13.22 -10.17
C PRO A 149 1.44 -13.83 -10.68
N ALA A 150 1.40 -15.13 -10.96
CA ALA A 150 0.21 -15.78 -11.47
C ALA A 150 -0.94 -15.68 -10.46
N LYS A 151 -0.65 -15.94 -9.18
CA LYS A 151 -1.60 -15.77 -8.09
C LYS A 151 -2.09 -14.32 -7.99
N ARG A 152 -1.16 -13.35 -8.00
CA ARG A 152 -1.50 -11.91 -7.89
C ARG A 152 -2.41 -11.42 -9.01
N PHE A 153 -2.22 -11.87 -10.25
CA PHE A 153 -3.07 -11.49 -11.39
C PHE A 153 -4.42 -12.21 -11.41
N CYS A 154 -4.49 -13.45 -10.93
CA CYS A 154 -5.76 -14.16 -10.75
C CYS A 154 -6.63 -13.54 -9.64
N GLU A 155 -6.04 -13.03 -8.56
CA GLU A 155 -6.77 -12.33 -7.50
C GLU A 155 -7.41 -11.03 -8.02
N ASP A 156 -6.63 -10.17 -8.66
CA ASP A 156 -7.09 -8.90 -9.21
C ASP A 156 -6.46 -8.67 -10.58
N SER A 157 -7.23 -8.91 -11.63
CA SER A 157 -6.79 -8.75 -13.02
C SER A 157 -6.41 -7.31 -13.38
N LEU A 158 -6.96 -6.30 -12.68
CA LEU A 158 -6.56 -4.90 -12.88
C LEU A 158 -5.09 -4.65 -12.52
N ARG A 159 -4.45 -5.54 -11.74
CA ARG A 159 -3.00 -5.46 -11.48
C ARG A 159 -2.18 -5.59 -12.77
N ILE A 160 -2.70 -6.27 -13.81
CA ILE A 160 -2.06 -6.32 -15.13
C ILE A 160 -2.04 -4.92 -15.76
N MET A 161 -3.17 -4.20 -15.74
CA MET A 161 -3.20 -2.82 -16.25
C MET A 161 -2.32 -1.88 -15.40
N ARG A 162 -2.33 -2.08 -14.08
CA ARG A 162 -1.46 -1.33 -13.16
C ARG A 162 0.02 -1.57 -13.44
N LEU A 163 0.41 -2.83 -13.79
CA LEU A 163 1.78 -3.19 -14.17
C LEU A 163 2.30 -2.31 -15.31
N PHE A 164 1.57 -2.27 -16.42
CA PHE A 164 1.99 -1.48 -17.59
C PHE A 164 1.92 0.02 -17.33
N ARG A 165 0.93 0.47 -16.56
CA ARG A 165 0.84 1.87 -16.12
C ARG A 165 2.07 2.28 -15.30
N PHE A 166 2.44 1.50 -14.27
CA PHE A 166 3.60 1.83 -13.44
C PHE A 166 4.92 1.69 -14.21
N ALA A 167 5.06 0.68 -15.08
CA ALA A 167 6.24 0.56 -15.93
C ALA A 167 6.44 1.84 -16.76
N SER A 168 5.37 2.36 -17.37
CA SER A 168 5.41 3.60 -18.15
C SER A 168 5.66 4.84 -17.29
N GLN A 169 4.94 4.99 -16.17
CA GLN A 169 5.04 6.18 -15.30
C GLN A 169 6.39 6.30 -14.60
N LEU A 170 6.95 5.18 -14.15
CA LEU A 170 8.22 5.15 -13.41
C LEU A 170 9.44 4.98 -14.32
N GLY A 171 9.25 4.56 -15.58
CA GLY A 171 10.33 4.20 -16.47
C GLY A 171 11.09 2.96 -16.00
N PHE A 172 10.39 2.02 -15.35
CA PHE A 172 10.96 0.77 -14.82
C PHE A 172 10.76 -0.37 -15.81
N CYS A 173 11.74 -1.30 -15.86
CA CYS A 173 11.61 -2.54 -16.60
C CYS A 173 10.74 -3.52 -15.81
N ILE A 174 9.87 -4.26 -16.50
CA ILE A 174 9.11 -5.32 -15.88
C ILE A 174 9.99 -6.57 -15.75
N GLU A 175 9.99 -7.20 -14.59
CA GLU A 175 10.70 -8.46 -14.35
C GLU A 175 10.11 -9.56 -15.27
N GLU A 176 10.98 -10.42 -15.80
CA GLU A 176 10.64 -11.37 -16.88
C GLU A 176 9.48 -12.31 -16.51
N ASN A 177 9.51 -12.93 -15.32
CA ASN A 177 8.45 -13.82 -14.89
C ASN A 177 7.14 -13.08 -14.63
N THR A 178 7.21 -11.87 -14.08
CA THR A 178 6.04 -10.98 -13.91
C THR A 178 5.41 -10.64 -15.25
N LEU A 179 6.21 -10.28 -16.26
CA LEU A 179 5.72 -9.98 -17.60
C LEU A 179 5.07 -11.19 -18.26
N LYS A 180 5.74 -12.37 -18.21
CA LYS A 180 5.20 -13.61 -18.74
C LYS A 180 3.85 -13.95 -18.13
N CYS A 181 3.75 -13.95 -16.80
CA CYS A 181 2.49 -14.21 -16.11
C CYS A 181 1.40 -13.19 -16.45
N ALA A 182 1.75 -11.90 -16.65
CA ALA A 182 0.79 -10.89 -17.06
C ALA A 182 0.21 -11.19 -18.45
N ILE A 183 1.05 -11.61 -19.41
CA ILE A 183 0.63 -11.99 -20.76
C ILE A 183 -0.25 -13.24 -20.71
N ASP A 184 0.16 -14.28 -19.97
CA ASP A 184 -0.58 -15.52 -19.83
C ASP A 184 -1.99 -15.33 -19.22
N ASN A 185 -2.15 -14.29 -18.39
CA ASN A 185 -3.41 -13.98 -17.70
C ASN A 185 -4.18 -12.80 -18.30
N ILE A 186 -3.79 -12.28 -19.47
CA ILE A 186 -4.43 -11.09 -20.08
C ILE A 186 -5.91 -11.29 -20.37
N SER A 187 -6.35 -12.53 -20.62
CA SER A 187 -7.76 -12.88 -20.85
C SER A 187 -8.67 -12.67 -19.63
N LEU A 188 -8.10 -12.47 -18.43
CA LEU A 188 -8.85 -12.12 -17.23
C LEU A 188 -9.33 -10.66 -17.22
N LEU A 189 -8.75 -9.80 -18.05
CA LEU A 189 -9.22 -8.44 -18.27
C LEU A 189 -10.53 -8.47 -19.07
N LYS A 190 -11.62 -8.06 -18.44
CA LYS A 190 -12.96 -7.99 -19.04
C LYS A 190 -13.40 -6.54 -19.15
#